data_914b3dbc2147b5b82325309e75f333dc
#
_entry.id   914b3dbc2147b5b82325309e75f333dc
#
_cell.length_a   1.000
_cell.length_b   1.000
_cell.length_c   1.000
_cell.angle_alpha   90.00
_cell.angle_beta   90.00
_cell.angle_gamma   90.00
#
_symmetry.space_group_name_H-M   'P 1'
#
loop_
_entity.id
_entity.type
_entity.pdbx_description
1 polymer ?
#
loop_
_entity_poly.entity_id
_entity_poly.type
_entity_poly.pdbx_seq_one_letter_code
_entity_poly.pdbx_strand_id
1 'polypeptide(L)'
;RYNREYETTAEWNSGSEHRVLKVYLKGAELQKRLSEIQSELKRTPNKQNLLNVLNVLSNPNLIEFSKQCVRFEARLKQRYLDKYRIPRKLCDLIQYQRQYEKQGKSLIKDLWQDAFNDIIQAVGESKMNVYNRDNIQKLLKKQYYTVTPKGNISYAKADRLFGFYKNLLTYGYLETQSEMDRKTFWRHEKDLLAVGLTKAQLQNLKAHERHNIIPLMKLVEIDFSCQRPDWYVEPTLDFVQMQLAA
;
A
#
# COMPACT_ATOMS: atom_id res chain seq x y z
N ARG A 1 10.38 11.57 4.14
CA ARG A 1 9.35 11.16 3.16
C ARG A 1 8.01 11.68 3.66
N TYR A 2 7.31 12.43 2.83
CA TYR A 2 6.04 13.04 3.19
C TYR A 2 4.92 12.02 2.90
N ASN A 3 4.26 11.50 3.93
CA ASN A 3 3.08 10.66 3.82
C ASN A 3 1.86 11.49 4.23
N ARG A 4 0.76 11.32 3.52
CA ARG A 4 -0.53 11.95 3.83
C ARG A 4 -1.53 10.84 4.10
N GLU A 5 -2.23 10.96 5.21
CA GLU A 5 -3.32 10.07 5.58
C GLU A 5 -4.60 10.89 5.64
N TYR A 6 -5.62 10.39 4.97
CA TYR A 6 -6.98 10.90 5.01
C TYR A 6 -7.89 9.74 5.43
N GLU A 7 -9.08 10.04 5.86
CA GLU A 7 -10.03 9.05 6.35
C GLU A 7 -10.21 7.84 5.40
N THR A 8 -10.20 8.06 4.09
CA THR A 8 -10.43 7.02 3.07
C THR A 8 -9.27 6.83 2.10
N THR A 9 -8.13 7.49 2.33
CA THR A 9 -7.00 7.52 1.40
C THR A 9 -5.68 7.59 2.15
N ALA A 10 -4.74 6.71 1.80
CA ALA A 10 -3.34 6.80 2.21
C ALA A 10 -2.47 7.10 0.99
N GLU A 11 -1.56 8.07 1.11
CA GLU A 11 -0.65 8.47 0.06
C GLU A 11 0.80 8.48 0.58
N TRP A 12 1.68 7.74 -0.11
CA TRP A 12 3.11 7.68 0.21
C TRP A 12 3.93 8.44 -0.83
N ASN A 13 4.97 9.10 -0.36
CA ASN A 13 5.93 9.85 -1.17
C ASN A 13 5.27 10.99 -1.99
N SER A 14 4.27 11.69 -1.47
CA SER A 14 3.50 12.72 -2.17
C SER A 14 4.35 13.83 -2.82
N GLY A 15 5.50 14.19 -2.21
CA GLY A 15 6.48 15.15 -2.74
C GLY A 15 7.60 14.53 -3.58
N SER A 16 7.57 13.24 -3.89
CA SER A 16 8.66 12.57 -4.62
C SER A 16 8.65 12.90 -6.11
N GLU A 17 9.85 13.12 -6.67
CA GLU A 17 10.09 13.20 -8.12
C GLU A 17 10.28 11.83 -8.79
N HIS A 18 10.20 10.74 -8.01
CA HIS A 18 10.43 9.39 -8.48
C HIS A 18 9.12 8.63 -8.66
N ARG A 19 8.37 8.39 -7.55
CA ARG A 19 7.06 7.73 -7.57
C ARG A 19 6.18 8.24 -6.43
N VAL A 20 4.87 8.23 -6.65
CA VAL A 20 3.84 8.46 -5.63
C VAL A 20 2.94 7.24 -5.61
N LEU A 21 2.68 6.69 -4.43
CA LEU A 21 1.78 5.56 -4.24
C LEU A 21 0.54 6.03 -3.50
N LYS A 22 -0.62 5.52 -3.92
CA LYS A 22 -1.90 5.88 -3.35
C LYS A 22 -2.77 4.64 -3.20
N VAL A 23 -3.39 4.50 -2.03
CA VAL A 23 -4.39 3.46 -1.76
C VAL A 23 -5.63 4.14 -1.22
N TYR A 24 -6.79 3.84 -1.80
CA TYR A 24 -8.03 4.49 -1.41
C TYR A 24 -9.27 3.62 -1.63
N LEU A 25 -10.33 3.93 -0.89
CA LEU A 25 -11.64 3.30 -1.04
C LEU A 25 -12.34 3.89 -2.27
N LYS A 26 -12.59 3.04 -3.27
CA LYS A 26 -13.17 3.49 -4.56
C LYS A 26 -14.60 4.01 -4.40
N GLY A 27 -15.39 3.45 -3.50
CA GLY A 27 -16.74 3.93 -3.21
C GLY A 27 -16.77 5.37 -2.70
N ALA A 28 -15.86 5.72 -1.78
CA ALA A 28 -15.78 7.08 -1.26
C ALA A 28 -15.33 8.09 -2.34
N GLU A 29 -14.38 7.72 -3.17
CA GLU A 29 -13.94 8.55 -4.32
C GLU A 29 -15.07 8.75 -5.32
N LEU A 30 -15.84 7.70 -5.65
CA LEU A 30 -16.99 7.78 -6.55
C LEU A 30 -18.06 8.72 -6.00
N GLN A 31 -18.41 8.63 -4.72
CA GLN A 31 -19.40 9.53 -4.09
C GLN A 31 -18.94 10.98 -4.14
N LYS A 32 -17.67 11.24 -3.83
CA LYS A 32 -17.09 12.58 -3.95
C LYS A 32 -17.22 13.10 -5.38
N ARG A 33 -16.86 12.29 -6.38
CA ARG A 33 -16.94 12.67 -7.79
C ARG A 33 -18.37 12.94 -8.24
N LEU A 34 -19.35 12.15 -7.80
CA LEU A 34 -20.77 12.39 -8.07
C LEU A 34 -21.23 13.74 -7.49
N SER A 35 -20.86 14.06 -6.26
CA SER A 35 -21.23 15.34 -5.64
C SER A 35 -20.60 16.55 -6.33
N GLU A 36 -19.34 16.41 -6.79
CA GLU A 36 -18.65 17.45 -7.61
C GLU A 36 -19.38 17.71 -8.92
N ILE A 37 -19.73 16.65 -9.66
CA ILE A 37 -20.45 16.75 -10.95
C ILE A 37 -21.84 17.36 -10.73
N GLN A 38 -22.57 16.93 -9.73
CA GLN A 38 -23.88 17.51 -9.39
C GLN A 38 -23.80 19.00 -9.06
N SER A 39 -22.74 19.39 -8.33
CA SER A 39 -22.49 20.80 -8.00
C SER A 39 -22.10 21.63 -9.24
N GLU A 40 -21.33 21.05 -10.17
CA GLU A 40 -21.00 21.70 -11.43
C GLU A 40 -22.23 21.84 -12.34
N LEU A 41 -23.08 20.82 -12.43
CA LEU A 41 -24.32 20.86 -13.21
C LEU A 41 -25.33 21.90 -12.67
N LYS A 42 -25.35 22.19 -11.38
CA LYS A 42 -26.14 23.31 -10.83
C LYS A 42 -25.72 24.66 -11.42
N ARG A 43 -24.44 24.81 -11.76
CA ARG A 43 -23.89 26.05 -12.36
C ARG A 43 -24.00 26.05 -13.89
N THR A 44 -23.90 24.86 -14.51
CA THR A 44 -23.92 24.68 -15.98
C THR A 44 -24.85 23.53 -16.37
N PRO A 45 -26.20 23.76 -16.33
CA PRO A 45 -27.19 22.66 -16.48
C PRO A 45 -27.15 21.94 -17.82
N ASN A 46 -26.73 22.62 -18.88
CA ASN A 46 -26.79 22.11 -20.26
C ASN A 46 -25.48 21.48 -20.75
N LYS A 47 -24.55 21.16 -19.84
CA LYS A 47 -23.26 20.56 -20.20
C LYS A 47 -23.44 19.07 -20.47
N GLN A 48 -23.72 18.69 -21.71
CA GLN A 48 -24.07 17.31 -22.11
C GLN A 48 -23.01 16.29 -21.65
N ASN A 49 -21.73 16.62 -21.72
CA ASN A 49 -20.67 15.72 -21.28
C ASN A 49 -20.77 15.36 -19.78
N LEU A 50 -21.17 16.33 -18.93
CA LEU A 50 -21.34 16.07 -17.49
C LEU A 50 -22.60 15.24 -17.23
N LEU A 51 -23.67 15.44 -17.98
CA LEU A 51 -24.89 14.62 -17.89
C LEU A 51 -24.59 13.16 -18.26
N ASN A 52 -23.83 12.94 -19.33
CA ASN A 52 -23.40 11.60 -19.73
C ASN A 52 -22.55 10.92 -18.65
N VAL A 53 -21.59 11.65 -18.08
CA VAL A 53 -20.74 11.13 -16.99
C VAL A 53 -21.58 10.85 -15.75
N LEU A 54 -22.50 11.75 -15.38
CA LEU A 54 -23.40 11.55 -14.24
C LEU A 54 -24.23 10.27 -14.42
N ASN A 55 -24.82 10.08 -15.59
CA ASN A 55 -25.62 8.88 -15.89
C ASN A 55 -24.83 7.59 -15.70
N VAL A 56 -23.60 7.53 -16.21
CA VAL A 56 -22.72 6.37 -16.05
C VAL A 56 -22.34 6.14 -14.57
N LEU A 57 -21.90 7.19 -13.87
CA LEU A 57 -21.43 7.07 -12.49
C LEU A 57 -22.56 6.84 -11.48
N SER A 58 -23.80 7.19 -11.83
CA SER A 58 -24.99 6.95 -10.99
C SER A 58 -25.57 5.54 -11.16
N ASN A 59 -24.97 4.69 -11.98
CA ASN A 59 -25.43 3.31 -12.14
C ASN A 59 -25.34 2.56 -10.79
N PRO A 60 -26.45 1.98 -10.29
CA PRO A 60 -26.49 1.28 -9.00
C PRO A 60 -25.48 0.14 -8.90
N ASN A 61 -25.29 -0.63 -9.98
CA ASN A 61 -24.34 -1.73 -10.01
C ASN A 61 -22.88 -1.23 -9.87
N LEU A 62 -22.57 -0.09 -10.49
CA LEU A 62 -21.25 0.54 -10.38
C LEU A 62 -21.01 1.07 -8.96
N ILE A 63 -22.02 1.68 -8.36
CA ILE A 63 -21.94 2.19 -6.98
C ILE A 63 -21.70 1.03 -6.01
N GLU A 64 -22.44 -0.06 -6.13
CA GLU A 64 -22.30 -1.21 -5.25
C GLU A 64 -20.95 -1.90 -5.42
N PHE A 65 -20.52 -2.13 -6.67
CA PHE A 65 -19.19 -2.66 -6.97
C PHE A 65 -18.08 -1.79 -6.38
N SER A 66 -18.21 -0.46 -6.50
CA SER A 66 -17.18 0.46 -6.00
C SER A 66 -17.01 0.44 -4.48
N LYS A 67 -18.08 0.14 -3.71
CA LYS A 67 -18.03 0.03 -2.25
C LYS A 67 -17.13 -1.13 -1.78
N GLN A 68 -17.03 -2.18 -2.60
CA GLN A 68 -16.22 -3.36 -2.30
C GLN A 68 -14.77 -3.23 -2.82
N CYS A 69 -14.46 -2.14 -3.53
CA CYS A 69 -13.15 -1.96 -4.17
C CYS A 69 -12.21 -1.07 -3.37
N VAL A 70 -11.02 -1.58 -3.10
CA VAL A 70 -9.84 -0.79 -2.70
C VAL A 70 -8.93 -0.64 -3.90
N ARG A 71 -8.55 0.59 -4.23
CA ARG A 71 -7.71 0.88 -5.38
C ARG A 71 -6.28 1.19 -4.96
N PHE A 72 -5.35 0.52 -5.63
CA PHE A 72 -3.92 0.73 -5.51
C PHE A 72 -3.41 1.43 -6.78
N GLU A 73 -2.93 2.65 -6.65
CA GLU A 73 -2.49 3.48 -7.76
C GLU A 73 -1.02 3.87 -7.59
N ALA A 74 -0.19 3.58 -8.60
CA ALA A 74 1.19 4.02 -8.66
C ALA A 74 1.33 5.10 -9.75
N ARG A 75 1.79 6.29 -9.35
CA ARG A 75 2.15 7.36 -10.26
C ARG A 75 3.67 7.37 -10.42
N LEU A 76 4.14 6.86 -11.56
CA LEU A 76 5.55 6.83 -11.90
C LEU A 76 5.93 8.14 -12.59
N LYS A 77 6.93 8.82 -12.06
CA LYS A 77 7.37 10.13 -12.58
C LYS A 77 8.63 9.97 -13.44
N GLN A 78 9.05 11.06 -14.06
CA GLN A 78 10.15 11.10 -15.00
C GLN A 78 11.41 10.37 -14.48
N ARG A 79 11.86 10.70 -13.26
CA ARG A 79 13.07 10.08 -12.69
C ARG A 79 12.96 8.56 -12.51
N TYR A 80 11.76 8.05 -12.29
CA TYR A 80 11.52 6.61 -12.24
C TYR A 80 11.69 6.00 -13.64
N LEU A 81 11.05 6.58 -14.65
CA LEU A 81 11.13 6.11 -16.03
C LEU A 81 12.58 6.15 -16.55
N ASP A 82 13.30 7.23 -16.29
CA ASP A 82 14.71 7.38 -16.68
C ASP A 82 15.60 6.31 -16.02
N LYS A 83 15.41 6.04 -14.73
CA LYS A 83 16.14 5.01 -13.98
C LYS A 83 15.99 3.62 -14.61
N TYR A 84 14.79 3.28 -15.05
CA TYR A 84 14.48 1.98 -15.65
C TYR A 84 14.58 1.99 -17.18
N ARG A 85 15.07 3.09 -17.78
CA ARG A 85 15.22 3.27 -19.22
C ARG A 85 13.93 3.06 -20.00
N ILE A 86 12.81 3.47 -19.42
CA ILE A 86 11.48 3.39 -20.01
C ILE A 86 11.26 4.66 -20.83
N PRO A 87 10.89 4.55 -22.12
CA PRO A 87 10.64 5.71 -22.98
C PRO A 87 9.53 6.62 -22.40
N ARG A 88 9.72 7.94 -22.52
CA ARG A 88 8.75 8.93 -22.04
C ARG A 88 7.79 9.42 -23.11
N LYS A 89 8.19 9.34 -24.37
CA LYS A 89 7.32 9.69 -25.49
C LYS A 89 6.30 8.59 -25.70
N LEU A 90 5.04 8.95 -25.91
CA LEU A 90 3.93 7.99 -25.99
C LEU A 90 4.14 6.94 -27.08
N CYS A 91 4.57 7.35 -28.29
CA CYS A 91 4.82 6.40 -29.38
C CYS A 91 5.91 5.38 -29.05
N ASP A 92 7.02 5.86 -28.45
CA ASP A 92 8.13 5.00 -28.06
C ASP A 92 7.72 4.07 -26.89
N LEU A 93 6.92 4.56 -25.94
CA LEU A 93 6.37 3.78 -24.84
C LEU A 93 5.45 2.67 -25.34
N ILE A 94 4.58 2.96 -26.31
CA ILE A 94 3.71 1.94 -26.92
C ILE A 94 4.54 0.84 -27.60
N GLN A 95 5.59 1.23 -28.36
CA GLN A 95 6.47 0.26 -28.97
C GLN A 95 7.23 -0.57 -27.95
N TYR A 96 7.74 0.06 -26.89
CA TYR A 96 8.40 -0.60 -25.76
C TYR A 96 7.46 -1.60 -25.09
N GLN A 97 6.21 -1.21 -24.80
CA GLN A 97 5.20 -2.09 -24.21
C GLN A 97 4.93 -3.30 -25.12
N ARG A 98 4.74 -3.09 -26.42
CA ARG A 98 4.51 -4.18 -27.39
C ARG A 98 5.67 -5.18 -27.44
N GLN A 99 6.92 -4.67 -27.36
CA GLN A 99 8.11 -5.54 -27.31
C GLN A 99 8.17 -6.33 -26.01
N TYR A 100 7.79 -5.71 -24.90
CA TYR A 100 7.75 -6.32 -23.57
C TYR A 100 6.71 -7.46 -23.54
N GLU A 101 5.54 -7.22 -24.10
CA GLU A 101 4.43 -8.18 -24.18
C GLU A 101 4.76 -9.38 -25.10
N LYS A 102 5.53 -9.16 -26.18
CA LYS A 102 6.02 -10.25 -27.02
C LYS A 102 6.91 -11.26 -26.27
N GLN A 103 7.48 -10.86 -25.13
CA GLN A 103 8.24 -11.74 -24.25
C GLN A 103 7.37 -12.51 -23.22
N GLY A 104 6.04 -12.44 -23.35
CA GLY A 104 5.09 -13.06 -22.41
C GLY A 104 4.96 -12.32 -21.06
N LYS A 105 5.43 -11.06 -20.99
CA LYS A 105 5.41 -10.23 -19.78
C LYS A 105 4.35 -9.14 -19.89
N SER A 106 3.93 -8.59 -18.73
CA SER A 106 3.04 -7.43 -18.68
C SER A 106 3.77 -6.24 -18.08
N LEU A 107 4.09 -5.24 -18.90
CA LEU A 107 4.82 -4.05 -18.45
C LEU A 107 4.08 -3.34 -17.30
N ILE A 108 2.77 -3.14 -17.44
CA ILE A 108 1.96 -2.44 -16.42
C ILE A 108 1.96 -3.20 -15.11
N LYS A 109 1.76 -4.52 -15.16
CA LYS A 109 1.75 -5.39 -13.97
C LYS A 109 3.11 -5.37 -13.26
N ASP A 110 4.19 -5.52 -14.01
CA ASP A 110 5.53 -5.59 -13.45
C ASP A 110 5.96 -4.25 -12.83
N LEU A 111 5.64 -3.13 -13.48
CA LEU A 111 5.89 -1.78 -12.94
C LEU A 111 5.05 -1.51 -11.69
N TRP A 112 3.80 -1.97 -11.67
CA TRP A 112 2.93 -1.84 -10.52
C TRP A 112 3.47 -2.69 -9.34
N GLN A 113 3.86 -3.93 -9.59
CA GLN A 113 4.44 -4.82 -8.58
C GLN A 113 5.73 -4.24 -8.01
N ASP A 114 6.65 -3.75 -8.85
CA ASP A 114 7.88 -3.10 -8.39
C ASP A 114 7.58 -1.85 -7.56
N ALA A 115 6.60 -1.05 -8.00
CA ALA A 115 6.22 0.17 -7.29
C ALA A 115 5.67 -0.11 -5.88
N PHE A 116 4.87 -1.14 -5.71
CA PHE A 116 4.25 -1.52 -4.43
C PHE A 116 5.02 -2.59 -3.65
N ASN A 117 6.12 -3.12 -4.18
CA ASN A 117 6.86 -4.23 -3.59
C ASN A 117 7.19 -4.00 -2.10
N ASP A 118 7.71 -2.82 -1.75
CA ASP A 118 8.04 -2.49 -0.35
C ASP A 118 6.81 -2.57 0.58
N ILE A 119 5.63 -2.15 0.08
CA ILE A 119 4.37 -2.19 0.84
C ILE A 119 3.86 -3.62 0.93
N ILE A 120 3.85 -4.35 -0.19
CA ILE A 120 3.40 -5.75 -0.26
C ILE A 120 4.27 -6.63 0.62
N GLN A 121 5.59 -6.46 0.59
CA GLN A 121 6.50 -7.18 1.48
C GLN A 121 6.26 -6.83 2.95
N ALA A 122 6.19 -5.54 3.29
CA ALA A 122 5.92 -5.11 4.67
C ALA A 122 4.60 -5.68 5.22
N VAL A 123 3.60 -5.88 4.35
CA VAL A 123 2.29 -6.46 4.70
C VAL A 123 2.34 -8.00 4.63
N GLY A 124 3.07 -8.58 3.66
CA GLY A 124 3.20 -10.02 3.44
C GLY A 124 4.15 -10.71 4.42
N GLU A 125 5.22 -10.05 4.82
CA GLU A 125 6.15 -10.52 5.87
C GLU A 125 5.50 -10.55 7.27
N SER A 126 4.35 -9.94 7.43
CA SER A 126 3.47 -10.06 8.61
C SER A 126 2.86 -11.47 8.80
N LYS A 127 3.50 -12.53 8.28
CA LYS A 127 3.22 -13.92 8.71
C LYS A 127 3.56 -14.12 10.19
N MET A 128 4.38 -13.25 10.75
CA MET A 128 4.66 -13.23 12.17
C MET A 128 3.51 -12.51 12.88
N ASN A 129 2.77 -13.24 13.71
CA ASN A 129 1.80 -12.61 14.59
C ASN A 129 2.57 -11.79 15.64
N VAL A 130 2.84 -10.52 15.29
CA VAL A 130 3.63 -9.57 16.10
C VAL A 130 2.99 -9.34 17.47
N TYR A 131 1.72 -9.67 17.63
CA TYR A 131 0.95 -9.52 18.86
C TYR A 131 0.96 -10.77 19.75
N ASN A 132 1.47 -11.90 19.24
CA ASN A 132 1.65 -13.10 20.04
C ASN A 132 2.97 -12.99 20.83
N ARG A 133 2.84 -12.61 22.11
CA ARG A 133 3.95 -12.40 23.04
C ARG A 133 4.88 -13.62 23.12
N ASP A 134 4.30 -14.82 23.13
CA ASP A 134 5.08 -16.07 23.25
C ASP A 134 5.92 -16.34 22.00
N ASN A 135 5.38 -16.05 20.82
CA ASN A 135 6.11 -16.19 19.57
C ASN A 135 7.28 -15.21 19.49
N ILE A 136 7.07 -13.94 19.88
CA ILE A 136 8.14 -12.94 19.93
C ILE A 136 9.23 -13.34 20.93
N GLN A 137 8.85 -13.80 22.13
CA GLN A 137 9.82 -14.25 23.12
C GLN A 137 10.64 -15.44 22.62
N LYS A 138 10.00 -16.43 21.99
CA LYS A 138 10.70 -17.59 21.42
C LYS A 138 11.68 -17.17 20.32
N LEU A 139 11.29 -16.25 19.44
CA LEU A 139 12.15 -15.72 18.37
C LEU A 139 13.36 -14.97 18.94
N LEU A 140 13.13 -14.09 19.91
CA LEU A 140 14.21 -13.37 20.58
C LEU A 140 15.20 -14.31 21.26
N LYS A 141 14.71 -15.34 21.96
CA LYS A 141 15.55 -16.38 22.60
C LYS A 141 16.32 -17.20 21.57
N LYS A 142 15.74 -17.48 20.41
CA LYS A 142 16.41 -18.19 19.31
C LYS A 142 17.54 -17.36 18.70
N GLN A 143 17.34 -16.04 18.58
CA GLN A 143 18.31 -15.14 17.94
C GLN A 143 19.39 -14.63 18.89
N TYR A 144 19.03 -14.38 20.15
CA TYR A 144 19.90 -13.71 21.14
C TYR A 144 20.14 -14.56 22.37
N TYR A 145 20.80 -15.69 22.20
CA TYR A 145 21.35 -16.49 23.31
C TYR A 145 22.87 -16.34 23.34
N THR A 146 23.43 -16.51 24.51
CA THR A 146 24.88 -16.59 24.71
C THR A 146 25.21 -17.81 25.57
N VAL A 147 26.29 -18.48 25.22
CA VAL A 147 26.80 -19.59 26.05
C VAL A 147 27.84 -19.04 27.00
N THR A 148 27.61 -19.21 28.28
CA THR A 148 28.56 -18.78 29.32
C THR A 148 29.79 -19.67 29.34
N PRO A 149 30.95 -19.24 29.90
CA PRO A 149 32.15 -20.08 30.02
C PRO A 149 31.93 -21.41 30.74
N LYS A 150 30.88 -21.50 31.55
CA LYS A 150 30.48 -22.73 32.25
C LYS A 150 29.53 -23.63 31.44
N GLY A 151 29.28 -23.32 30.16
CA GLY A 151 28.41 -24.11 29.30
C GLY A 151 26.90 -23.82 29.45
N ASN A 152 26.50 -22.91 30.33
CA ASN A 152 25.09 -22.55 30.50
C ASN A 152 24.61 -21.54 29.45
N ILE A 153 23.36 -21.70 28.98
CA ILE A 153 22.75 -20.76 28.04
C ILE A 153 22.16 -19.58 28.83
N SER A 154 22.51 -18.36 28.39
CA SER A 154 21.97 -17.11 28.92
C SER A 154 21.12 -16.41 27.88
N TYR A 155 19.94 -15.94 28.27
CA TYR A 155 18.98 -15.20 27.45
C TYR A 155 18.88 -13.72 27.85
N ALA A 156 19.86 -13.18 28.59
CA ALA A 156 19.81 -11.85 29.18
C ALA A 156 19.55 -10.73 28.14
N LYS A 157 20.07 -10.85 26.90
CA LYS A 157 19.78 -9.90 25.82
C LYS A 157 18.36 -10.10 25.28
N ALA A 158 17.92 -11.32 25.08
CA ALA A 158 16.57 -11.64 24.60
C ALA A 158 15.51 -11.13 25.59
N ASP A 159 15.70 -11.32 26.88
CA ASP A 159 14.76 -10.90 27.92
C ASP A 159 14.69 -9.36 28.03
N ARG A 160 15.80 -8.65 27.87
CA ARG A 160 15.81 -7.17 27.78
C ARG A 160 15.04 -6.66 26.57
N LEU A 161 15.26 -7.25 25.39
CA LEU A 161 14.54 -6.89 24.17
C LEU A 161 13.05 -7.22 24.26
N PHE A 162 12.70 -8.31 24.93
CA PHE A 162 11.31 -8.64 25.21
C PHE A 162 10.66 -7.65 26.17
N GLY A 163 11.40 -7.16 27.19
CA GLY A 163 10.98 -6.06 28.04
C GLY A 163 10.71 -4.77 27.24
N PHE A 164 11.63 -4.40 26.36
CA PHE A 164 11.46 -3.25 25.46
C PHE A 164 10.25 -3.42 24.54
N TYR A 165 10.04 -4.59 23.94
CA TYR A 165 8.85 -4.90 23.14
C TYR A 165 7.56 -4.74 23.96
N LYS A 166 7.53 -5.20 25.23
CA LYS A 166 6.37 -5.02 26.12
C LYS A 166 6.11 -3.55 26.42
N ASN A 167 7.13 -2.73 26.59
CA ASN A 167 6.98 -1.29 26.79
C ASN A 167 6.35 -0.63 25.56
N LEU A 168 6.81 -0.98 24.34
CA LEU A 168 6.20 -0.50 23.09
C LEU A 168 4.71 -0.91 22.97
N LEU A 169 4.36 -2.11 23.45
CA LEU A 169 2.99 -2.59 23.42
C LEU A 169 2.11 -1.82 24.43
N THR A 170 2.60 -1.56 25.64
CA THR A 170 1.85 -0.95 26.74
C THR A 170 1.78 0.58 26.62
N TYR A 171 2.92 1.24 26.43
CA TYR A 171 3.02 2.69 26.41
C TYR A 171 2.93 3.28 25.01
N GLY A 172 3.33 2.51 23.99
CA GLY A 172 3.43 2.93 22.60
C GLY A 172 4.83 3.42 22.24
N TYR A 173 5.05 3.56 20.94
CA TYR A 173 6.38 3.85 20.37
C TYR A 173 6.93 5.22 20.80
N LEU A 174 6.14 6.28 20.66
CA LEU A 174 6.60 7.66 20.96
C LEU A 174 6.87 7.84 22.45
N GLU A 175 6.02 7.30 23.31
CA GLU A 175 6.16 7.42 24.76
C GLU A 175 7.38 6.62 25.25
N THR A 176 7.54 5.38 24.80
CA THR A 176 8.75 4.59 25.10
C THR A 176 10.03 5.26 24.60
N GLN A 177 9.96 5.95 23.44
CA GLN A 177 11.10 6.68 22.90
C GLN A 177 11.46 7.91 23.76
N SER A 178 10.48 8.62 24.32
CA SER A 178 10.71 9.80 25.15
C SER A 178 11.25 9.47 26.54
N GLU A 179 10.86 8.29 27.10
CA GLU A 179 11.27 7.85 28.42
C GLU A 179 12.63 7.13 28.46
N MET A 180 13.16 6.74 27.30
CA MET A 180 14.39 5.96 27.21
C MET A 180 15.53 6.78 26.61
N ASP A 181 16.78 6.48 27.04
CA ASP A 181 17.98 7.04 26.39
C ASP A 181 17.95 6.76 24.88
N ARG A 182 18.19 7.82 24.09
CA ARG A 182 18.12 7.79 22.64
C ARG A 182 18.96 6.70 21.99
N LYS A 183 20.21 6.51 22.45
CA LYS A 183 21.12 5.50 21.88
C LYS A 183 20.64 4.08 22.22
N THR A 184 20.12 3.89 23.42
CA THR A 184 19.59 2.63 23.89
C THR A 184 18.32 2.25 23.15
N PHE A 185 17.40 3.22 22.94
CA PHE A 185 16.19 3.02 22.17
C PHE A 185 16.49 2.55 20.73
N TRP A 186 17.34 3.28 20.01
CA TRP A 186 17.71 2.93 18.62
C TRP A 186 18.45 1.59 18.51
N ARG A 187 19.25 1.23 19.49
CA ARG A 187 19.91 -0.07 19.54
C ARG A 187 18.87 -1.20 19.71
N HIS A 188 17.92 -1.06 20.63
CA HIS A 188 16.88 -2.03 20.85
C HIS A 188 15.93 -2.13 19.65
N GLU A 189 15.55 -0.99 19.03
CA GLU A 189 14.79 -0.98 17.80
C GLU A 189 15.51 -1.77 16.70
N LYS A 190 16.79 -1.47 16.45
CA LYS A 190 17.60 -2.18 15.45
C LYS A 190 17.66 -3.69 15.72
N ASP A 191 17.81 -4.09 16.97
CA ASP A 191 17.83 -5.50 17.36
C ASP A 191 16.48 -6.19 17.14
N LEU A 192 15.33 -5.49 17.35
CA LEU A 192 14.00 -6.02 17.03
C LEU A 192 13.76 -6.11 15.53
N LEU A 193 14.23 -5.14 14.75
CA LEU A 193 14.16 -5.18 13.27
C LEU A 193 14.97 -6.36 12.70
N ALA A 194 16.11 -6.69 13.31
CA ALA A 194 16.95 -7.82 12.89
C ALA A 194 16.28 -9.20 13.12
N VAL A 195 15.27 -9.28 13.99
CA VAL A 195 14.48 -10.52 14.22
C VAL A 195 13.31 -10.64 13.23
N GLY A 196 13.14 -9.67 12.32
CA GLY A 196 12.10 -9.67 11.30
C GLY A 196 10.87 -8.82 11.64
N LEU A 197 10.90 -8.03 12.72
CA LEU A 197 9.89 -7.02 13.00
C LEU A 197 10.11 -5.81 12.08
N THR A 198 9.03 -5.18 11.62
CA THR A 198 9.13 -3.94 10.85
C THR A 198 8.94 -2.72 11.75
N LYS A 199 9.52 -1.58 11.35
CA LYS A 199 9.35 -0.32 12.09
C LYS A 199 7.89 0.09 12.19
N ALA A 200 7.12 -0.08 11.11
CA ALA A 200 5.69 0.19 11.10
C ALA A 200 4.93 -0.67 12.12
N GLN A 201 5.28 -1.94 12.25
CA GLN A 201 4.70 -2.82 13.29
C GLN A 201 5.02 -2.32 14.69
N LEU A 202 6.28 -1.95 14.97
CA LEU A 202 6.68 -1.43 16.28
C LEU A 202 5.97 -0.11 16.62
N GLN A 203 5.76 0.77 15.65
CA GLN A 203 5.04 2.03 15.83
C GLN A 203 3.55 1.86 16.11
N ASN A 204 2.94 0.77 15.63
CA ASN A 204 1.50 0.53 15.73
C ASN A 204 1.12 -0.54 16.78
N LEU A 205 2.07 -1.06 17.57
CA LEU A 205 1.79 -2.10 18.57
C LEU A 205 0.69 -1.73 19.56
N LYS A 206 0.70 -0.52 20.13
CA LYS A 206 -0.32 -0.04 21.09
C LYS A 206 -1.69 0.20 20.44
N ALA A 207 -1.71 0.62 19.20
CA ALA A 207 -2.97 0.91 18.49
C ALA A 207 -3.81 -0.37 18.30
N HIS A 208 -3.17 -1.53 18.16
CA HIS A 208 -3.84 -2.80 17.96
C HIS A 208 -4.58 -3.32 19.22
N GLU A 209 -4.14 -3.00 20.42
CA GLU A 209 -4.88 -3.39 21.64
C GLU A 209 -6.21 -2.61 21.78
N ARG A 210 -6.32 -1.44 21.17
CA ARG A 210 -7.51 -0.56 21.27
C ARG A 210 -8.53 -0.77 20.15
N HIS A 211 -8.12 -1.35 19.04
CA HIS A 211 -8.99 -1.56 17.87
C HIS A 211 -8.81 -2.97 17.34
N ASN A 212 -9.92 -3.59 16.96
CA ASN A 212 -9.96 -4.87 16.26
C ASN A 212 -9.45 -4.66 14.81
N ILE A 213 -8.15 -4.26 14.68
CA ILE A 213 -7.54 -3.98 13.40
C ILE A 213 -7.27 -5.31 12.71
N ILE A 214 -8.11 -5.64 11.75
CA ILE A 214 -7.88 -6.75 10.85
C ILE A 214 -6.74 -6.34 9.91
N PRO A 215 -5.62 -7.07 9.82
CA PRO A 215 -4.54 -6.73 8.90
C PRO A 215 -5.08 -6.61 7.47
N LEU A 216 -4.70 -5.55 6.75
CA LEU A 216 -5.18 -5.26 5.40
C LEU A 216 -5.07 -6.48 4.46
N MET A 217 -4.03 -7.30 4.59
CA MET A 217 -3.85 -8.54 3.81
C MET A 217 -4.86 -9.66 4.10
N LYS A 218 -5.55 -9.62 5.24
CA LYS A 218 -6.69 -10.55 5.47
C LYS A 218 -7.97 -10.05 4.83
N LEU A 219 -8.02 -8.77 4.45
CA LEU A 219 -9.19 -8.11 3.87
C LEU A 219 -9.08 -7.89 2.36
N VAL A 220 -7.86 -7.88 1.81
CA VAL A 220 -7.62 -7.54 0.42
C VAL A 220 -6.89 -8.69 -0.26
N GLU A 221 -7.61 -9.42 -1.09
CA GLU A 221 -7.01 -10.33 -2.07
C GLU A 221 -6.72 -9.52 -3.34
N ILE A 222 -5.44 -9.48 -3.74
CA ILE A 222 -5.04 -8.77 -4.95
C ILE A 222 -5.07 -9.76 -6.11
N ASP A 223 -6.20 -9.79 -6.81
CA ASP A 223 -6.37 -10.59 -8.00
C ASP A 223 -6.17 -9.73 -9.27
N PHE A 224 -5.12 -10.02 -10.01
CA PHE A 224 -4.83 -9.35 -11.28
C PHE A 224 -5.64 -9.92 -12.46
N SER A 225 -6.30 -11.05 -12.30
CA SER A 225 -7.14 -11.64 -13.35
C SER A 225 -8.55 -11.04 -13.35
N CYS A 226 -9.03 -10.59 -12.20
CA CYS A 226 -10.38 -10.05 -12.00
C CYS A 226 -10.38 -8.54 -11.71
N GLN A 227 -9.99 -7.74 -12.71
CA GLN A 227 -9.94 -6.27 -12.59
C GLN A 227 -11.25 -5.58 -12.99
N ARG A 228 -12.20 -6.31 -13.56
CA ARG A 228 -13.46 -5.81 -14.09
C ARG A 228 -14.61 -6.67 -13.56
N PRO A 229 -15.78 -6.09 -13.28
CA PRO A 229 -16.96 -6.88 -12.91
C PRO A 229 -17.46 -7.69 -14.11
N ASP A 230 -18.17 -8.80 -13.85
CA ASP A 230 -18.68 -9.70 -14.90
C ASP A 230 -19.66 -9.03 -15.87
N TRP A 231 -20.33 -7.97 -15.42
CA TRP A 231 -21.24 -7.18 -16.25
C TRP A 231 -20.54 -6.05 -17.05
N TYR A 232 -19.21 -5.96 -16.98
CA TYR A 232 -18.46 -4.93 -17.72
C TYR A 232 -18.52 -5.24 -19.21
N VAL A 233 -18.96 -4.27 -19.98
CA VAL A 233 -18.92 -4.32 -21.44
C VAL A 233 -17.76 -3.42 -21.91
N GLU A 234 -16.83 -4.00 -22.67
CA GLU A 234 -15.72 -3.24 -23.23
C GLU A 234 -16.26 -2.22 -24.26
N PRO A 235 -15.90 -0.93 -24.14
CA PRO A 235 -16.36 0.05 -25.13
C PRO A 235 -15.79 -0.33 -26.49
N THR A 236 -16.67 -0.45 -27.47
CA THR A 236 -16.28 -0.59 -28.87
C THR A 236 -15.51 0.66 -29.29
N LEU A 237 -14.28 0.48 -29.73
CA LEU A 237 -13.45 1.60 -30.23
C LEU A 237 -14.01 2.03 -31.58
N ASP A 238 -14.97 2.94 -31.60
CA ASP A 238 -15.40 3.64 -32.81
C ASP A 238 -14.27 4.48 -33.44
N PHE A 239 -13.14 4.63 -32.75
CA PHE A 239 -11.92 5.26 -33.26
C PHE A 239 -11.35 4.59 -34.52
N VAL A 240 -11.57 3.30 -34.73
CA VAL A 240 -11.11 2.60 -35.94
C VAL A 240 -11.97 3.00 -37.15
N GLN A 241 -13.24 3.28 -36.96
CA GLN A 241 -14.13 3.74 -38.02
C GLN A 241 -13.87 5.22 -38.42
N MET A 242 -13.44 6.09 -37.51
CA MET A 242 -13.07 7.47 -37.82
C MET A 242 -11.78 7.58 -38.65
N GLN A 243 -10.83 6.66 -38.52
CA GLN A 243 -9.59 6.68 -39.32
C GLN A 243 -9.76 6.08 -40.71
N LEU A 244 -10.83 5.33 -40.98
CA LEU A 244 -11.14 4.81 -42.32
C LEU A 244 -12.04 5.74 -43.12
N ALA A 245 -12.57 6.82 -42.53
CA ALA A 245 -13.45 7.81 -43.16
C ALA A 245 -12.75 9.15 -43.41
N ALA A 246 -11.46 9.29 -43.10
CA ALA A 246 -10.61 10.45 -43.39
C ALA A 246 -9.54 10.08 -44.41
#